data_d135221b089cb36bc8a0bc9c43508d17
#
_entry.id   d135221b089cb36bc8a0bc9c43508d17
#
_cell.length_a   1.000
_cell.length_b   1.000
_cell.length_c   1.000
_cell.angle_alpha   90.00
_cell.angle_beta   90.00
_cell.angle_gamma   90.00
#
_symmetry.space_group_name_H-M   'P 1'
#
loop_
_entity.id
_entity.type
_entity.pdbx_description
1 polymer ?
#
loop_
_entity_poly.entity_id
_entity_poly.type
_entity_poly.pdbx_seq_one_letter_code
_entity_poly.pdbx_strand_id
1 'polypeptide(L)'
;YVQYMKKALAKYSAVSLREEATVEQFKRCIFENTKHVLDPTLLVDRESWHELAGKRRINGKYIFCYMLGDDRNQRKQIKEFAKKKGLKLVTLPHIVNSSVFQFKTQDWHFGDVQLYDIGIPEFLSLIQHAEIVVTDSFHAGVFSYVFHKEFCLLERPPNNPEDLMNVRIYDLVKLYGTPDRVISINENLVTKTVNPIDYSIVDKNVLTMQKSSREFLSSALKN
;
A
#
# COMPACT_ATOMS: atom_id res chain seq x y z
N TYR A 1 8.77 -22.97 15.83
CA TYR A 1 8.21 -21.61 15.68
C TYR A 1 6.72 -21.55 16.07
N VAL A 2 5.85 -22.42 15.51
CA VAL A 2 4.39 -22.47 15.79
C VAL A 2 4.08 -22.64 17.28
N GLN A 3 4.75 -23.59 17.98
CA GLN A 3 4.56 -23.80 19.41
C GLN A 3 4.99 -22.58 20.26
N TYR A 4 6.06 -21.91 19.86
CA TYR A 4 6.47 -20.66 20.49
C TYR A 4 5.40 -19.57 20.34
N MET A 5 4.88 -19.39 19.13
CA MET A 5 3.80 -18.43 18.86
C MET A 5 2.53 -18.74 19.67
N LYS A 6 2.09 -20.02 19.72
CA LYS A 6 0.97 -20.44 20.57
C LYS A 6 1.17 -20.05 22.04
N LYS A 7 2.35 -20.35 22.58
CA LYS A 7 2.67 -20.03 23.98
C LYS A 7 2.72 -18.52 24.24
N ALA A 8 3.27 -17.75 23.30
CA ALA A 8 3.33 -16.29 23.41
C ALA A 8 1.93 -15.67 23.36
N LEU A 9 1.10 -16.09 22.40
CA LEU A 9 -0.23 -15.54 22.17
C LEU A 9 -1.30 -16.04 23.15
N ALA A 10 -1.06 -17.15 23.88
CA ALA A 10 -1.98 -17.63 24.89
C ALA A 10 -2.25 -16.62 26.03
N LYS A 11 -1.42 -15.58 26.17
CA LYS A 11 -1.58 -14.51 27.15
C LYS A 11 -2.47 -13.36 26.67
N TYR A 12 -2.87 -13.37 25.38
CA TYR A 12 -3.68 -12.32 24.80
C TYR A 12 -5.15 -12.73 24.80
N SER A 13 -6.04 -11.82 25.15
CA SER A 13 -7.48 -12.03 25.11
C SER A 13 -8.04 -12.02 23.69
N ALA A 14 -7.36 -11.35 22.77
CA ALA A 14 -7.78 -11.23 21.37
C ALA A 14 -6.57 -11.11 20.42
N VAL A 15 -6.70 -11.69 19.23
CA VAL A 15 -5.69 -11.61 18.16
C VAL A 15 -6.40 -11.31 16.85
N SER A 16 -5.82 -10.41 16.06
CA SER A 16 -6.32 -10.09 14.72
C SER A 16 -5.18 -9.98 13.71
N LEU A 17 -5.52 -10.24 12.45
CA LEU A 17 -4.62 -10.10 11.31
C LEU A 17 -5.29 -9.25 10.25
N ARG A 18 -4.49 -8.49 9.52
CA ARG A 18 -4.96 -7.62 8.42
C ARG A 18 -4.89 -8.30 7.05
N GLU A 19 -4.15 -9.39 6.91
CA GLU A 19 -4.08 -10.19 5.69
C GLU A 19 -5.11 -11.32 5.76
N GLU A 20 -6.20 -11.20 4.98
CA GLU A 20 -7.29 -12.17 4.96
C GLU A 20 -6.80 -13.59 4.62
N ALA A 21 -5.90 -13.68 3.64
CA ALA A 21 -5.38 -14.96 3.15
C ALA A 21 -4.67 -15.79 4.24
N THR A 22 -4.14 -15.15 5.29
CA THR A 22 -3.40 -15.83 6.37
C THR A 22 -4.26 -16.17 7.58
N VAL A 23 -5.45 -15.58 7.70
CA VAL A 23 -6.32 -15.73 8.90
C VAL A 23 -6.69 -17.18 9.15
N GLU A 24 -7.16 -17.92 8.15
CA GLU A 24 -7.63 -19.29 8.33
C GLU A 24 -6.50 -20.26 8.71
N GLN A 25 -5.32 -20.06 8.14
CA GLN A 25 -4.14 -20.84 8.53
C GLN A 25 -3.74 -20.52 9.97
N PHE A 26 -3.76 -19.24 10.35
CA PHE A 26 -3.41 -18.79 11.69
C PHE A 26 -4.38 -19.32 12.75
N LYS A 27 -5.70 -19.30 12.48
CA LYS A 27 -6.72 -19.90 13.31
C LYS A 27 -6.43 -21.39 13.59
N ARG A 28 -6.19 -22.15 12.55
CA ARG A 28 -5.94 -23.61 12.68
C ARG A 28 -4.65 -23.92 13.41
N CYS A 29 -3.60 -23.16 13.16
CA CYS A 29 -2.24 -23.52 13.59
C CYS A 29 -1.79 -22.81 14.85
N ILE A 30 -2.34 -21.63 15.19
CA ILE A 30 -1.75 -20.77 16.23
C ILE A 30 -2.81 -20.32 17.25
N PHE A 31 -3.86 -19.60 16.82
CA PHE A 31 -4.85 -18.99 17.71
C PHE A 31 -6.24 -19.04 17.08
N GLU A 32 -7.10 -19.90 17.61
CA GLU A 32 -8.43 -20.23 17.04
C GLU A 32 -9.33 -18.99 16.86
N ASN A 33 -9.35 -18.10 17.84
CA ASN A 33 -10.22 -16.91 17.84
C ASN A 33 -9.62 -15.70 17.09
N THR A 34 -8.67 -15.93 16.18
CA THR A 34 -8.12 -14.86 15.33
C THR A 34 -9.20 -14.26 14.44
N LYS A 35 -9.22 -12.94 14.32
CA LYS A 35 -10.15 -12.20 13.45
C LYS A 35 -9.42 -11.50 12.31
N HIS A 36 -10.07 -11.42 11.16
CA HIS A 36 -9.67 -10.52 10.09
C HIS A 36 -10.14 -9.11 10.42
N VAL A 37 -9.23 -8.14 10.38
CA VAL A 37 -9.52 -6.72 10.59
C VAL A 37 -8.79 -5.88 9.56
N LEU A 38 -9.24 -4.66 9.36
CA LEU A 38 -8.53 -3.70 8.52
C LEU A 38 -7.18 -3.28 9.11
N ASP A 39 -6.27 -2.87 8.24
CA ASP A 39 -5.08 -2.12 8.67
C ASP A 39 -5.52 -0.90 9.50
N PRO A 40 -4.87 -0.60 10.64
CA PRO A 40 -5.25 0.53 11.50
C PRO A 40 -5.33 1.88 10.78
N THR A 41 -4.56 2.08 9.72
CA THR A 41 -4.62 3.32 8.92
C THR A 41 -5.99 3.53 8.27
N LEU A 42 -6.72 2.46 7.97
CA LEU A 42 -8.08 2.53 7.43
C LEU A 42 -9.16 2.71 8.52
N LEU A 43 -8.81 2.68 9.80
CA LEU A 43 -9.74 2.95 10.91
C LEU A 43 -9.81 4.44 11.27
N VAL A 44 -8.85 5.22 10.84
CA VAL A 44 -8.84 6.68 10.99
C VAL A 44 -9.72 7.29 9.89
N ASP A 45 -10.46 8.33 10.21
CA ASP A 45 -11.30 9.03 9.24
C ASP A 45 -10.44 9.77 8.19
N ARG A 46 -11.04 10.00 7.03
CA ARG A 46 -10.36 10.61 5.88
C ARG A 46 -9.97 12.06 6.16
N GLU A 47 -10.80 12.78 6.87
CA GLU A 47 -10.59 14.17 7.21
C GLU A 47 -9.33 14.34 8.03
N SER A 48 -9.12 13.49 9.04
CA SER A 48 -7.89 13.49 9.84
C SER A 48 -6.63 13.28 8.98
N TRP A 49 -6.70 12.42 7.95
CA TRP A 49 -5.59 12.24 7.02
C TRP A 49 -5.36 13.46 6.11
N HIS A 50 -6.46 14.12 5.68
CA HIS A 50 -6.35 15.39 4.93
C HIS A 50 -5.72 16.50 5.75
N GLU A 51 -6.07 16.62 7.03
CA GLU A 51 -5.48 17.60 7.94
C GLU A 51 -4.00 17.34 8.23
N LEU A 52 -3.62 16.06 8.34
CA LEU A 52 -2.22 15.66 8.57
C LEU A 52 -1.35 15.85 7.32
N ALA A 53 -1.94 15.80 6.13
CA ALA A 53 -1.20 15.97 4.90
C ALA A 53 -0.60 17.38 4.81
N GLY A 54 0.71 17.43 4.55
CA GLY A 54 1.45 18.68 4.44
C GLY A 54 1.04 19.54 3.23
N LYS A 55 1.61 20.71 3.13
CA LYS A 55 1.37 21.61 1.99
C LYS A 55 1.83 20.97 0.68
N ARG A 56 1.11 21.30 -0.42
CA ARG A 56 1.49 20.85 -1.76
C ARG A 56 2.91 21.30 -2.12
N ARG A 57 3.79 20.36 -2.46
CA ARG A 57 5.20 20.63 -2.80
C ARG A 57 5.46 20.68 -4.30
N ILE A 58 4.64 20.05 -5.11
CA ILE A 58 4.84 19.92 -6.56
C ILE A 58 3.75 20.67 -7.30
N ASN A 59 4.16 21.62 -8.14
CA ASN A 59 3.24 22.35 -9.01
C ASN A 59 2.92 21.54 -10.28
N GLY A 60 1.67 21.66 -10.73
CA GLY A 60 1.17 20.96 -11.93
C GLY A 60 0.75 19.53 -11.64
N LYS A 61 0.48 18.79 -12.73
CA LYS A 61 0.02 17.40 -12.71
C LYS A 61 1.22 16.45 -12.73
N TYR A 62 1.15 15.36 -11.95
CA TYR A 62 2.23 14.40 -11.86
C TYR A 62 1.76 12.99 -11.51
N ILE A 63 2.60 12.03 -11.82
CA ILE A 63 2.55 10.67 -11.29
C ILE A 63 3.46 10.64 -10.07
N PHE A 64 2.92 10.22 -8.92
CA PHE A 64 3.75 9.91 -7.76
C PHE A 64 4.16 8.45 -7.79
N CYS A 65 5.45 8.19 -7.61
CA CYS A 65 5.99 6.84 -7.60
C CYS A 65 6.85 6.60 -6.36
N TYR A 66 6.50 5.54 -5.61
CA TYR A 66 7.27 5.07 -4.46
C TYR A 66 7.49 3.58 -4.57
N MET A 67 8.74 3.17 -4.83
CA MET A 67 9.14 1.78 -5.07
C MET A 67 10.04 1.27 -3.95
N LEU A 68 9.65 0.14 -3.35
CA LEU A 68 10.43 -0.58 -2.34
C LEU A 68 11.26 -1.72 -2.94
N GLY A 69 10.79 -2.30 -4.05
CA GLY A 69 11.50 -3.35 -4.80
C GLY A 69 12.65 -2.81 -5.67
N ASP A 70 13.45 -3.72 -6.22
CA ASP A 70 14.68 -3.40 -6.95
C ASP A 70 14.57 -3.57 -8.48
N ASP A 71 13.38 -3.90 -8.99
CA ASP A 71 13.18 -4.23 -10.38
C ASP A 71 13.42 -3.01 -11.30
N ARG A 72 14.43 -3.12 -12.17
CA ARG A 72 14.79 -2.09 -13.14
C ARG A 72 13.82 -2.02 -14.30
N ASN A 73 13.22 -3.15 -14.68
CA ASN A 73 12.27 -3.20 -15.78
C ASN A 73 10.97 -2.48 -15.40
N GLN A 74 10.50 -2.67 -14.17
CA GLN A 74 9.35 -1.91 -13.66
C GLN A 74 9.61 -0.40 -13.69
N ARG A 75 10.81 0.05 -13.24
CA ARG A 75 11.17 1.48 -13.32
C ARG A 75 11.20 2.02 -14.74
N LYS A 76 11.67 1.21 -15.71
CA LYS A 76 11.62 1.57 -17.13
C LYS A 76 10.17 1.72 -17.61
N GLN A 77 9.30 0.76 -17.30
CA GLN A 77 7.88 0.84 -17.64
C GLN A 77 7.20 2.05 -17.02
N ILE A 78 7.53 2.42 -15.77
CA ILE A 78 6.97 3.60 -15.10
C ILE A 78 7.37 4.89 -15.83
N LYS A 79 8.64 5.02 -16.25
CA LYS A 79 9.09 6.18 -17.06
C LYS A 79 8.34 6.26 -18.40
N GLU A 80 8.18 5.12 -19.08
CA GLU A 80 7.44 5.05 -20.35
C GLU A 80 5.95 5.40 -20.14
N PHE A 81 5.36 4.91 -19.05
CA PHE A 81 3.99 5.22 -18.68
C PHE A 81 3.80 6.72 -18.40
N ALA A 82 4.68 7.34 -17.63
CA ALA A 82 4.64 8.77 -17.35
C ALA A 82 4.77 9.60 -18.64
N LYS A 83 5.69 9.23 -19.51
CA LYS A 83 5.85 9.86 -20.84
C LYS A 83 4.58 9.72 -21.69
N LYS A 84 3.98 8.52 -21.74
CA LYS A 84 2.74 8.25 -22.47
C LYS A 84 1.56 9.10 -21.96
N LYS A 85 1.51 9.33 -20.64
CA LYS A 85 0.47 10.16 -19.99
C LYS A 85 0.76 11.66 -20.09
N GLY A 86 1.94 12.08 -20.53
CA GLY A 86 2.35 13.49 -20.57
C GLY A 86 2.45 14.12 -19.17
N LEU A 87 2.76 13.32 -18.15
CA LEU A 87 2.84 13.74 -16.75
C LEU A 87 4.26 13.68 -16.24
N LYS A 88 4.62 14.61 -15.35
CA LYS A 88 5.89 14.54 -14.61
C LYS A 88 5.91 13.31 -13.72
N LEU A 89 7.05 12.64 -13.65
CA LEU A 89 7.30 11.55 -12.71
C LEU A 89 8.00 12.10 -11.47
N VAL A 90 7.30 12.09 -10.34
CA VAL A 90 7.82 12.46 -9.02
C VAL A 90 8.11 11.20 -8.23
N THR A 91 9.34 11.06 -7.76
CA THR A 91 9.77 9.84 -7.05
C THR A 91 10.32 10.15 -5.68
N LEU A 92 10.18 9.20 -4.79
CA LEU A 92 10.78 9.18 -3.48
C LEU A 92 11.73 7.99 -3.41
N PRO A 93 13.05 8.20 -3.50
CA PRO A 93 14.03 7.13 -3.42
C PRO A 93 13.97 6.42 -2.06
N HIS A 94 14.08 5.10 -2.08
CA HIS A 94 14.06 4.30 -0.86
C HIS A 94 15.45 4.30 -0.20
N ILE A 95 15.52 4.80 1.04
CA ILE A 95 16.74 4.78 1.86
C ILE A 95 16.93 3.39 2.43
N VAL A 96 17.98 2.68 2.01
CA VAL A 96 18.30 1.33 2.47
C VAL A 96 19.20 1.31 3.70
N ASN A 97 19.95 2.39 3.95
CA ASN A 97 20.79 2.54 5.12
C ASN A 97 20.82 4.02 5.54
N SER A 98 20.14 4.33 6.64
CA SER A 98 20.04 5.69 7.15
C SER A 98 21.34 6.23 7.73
N SER A 99 22.24 5.35 8.23
CA SER A 99 23.52 5.76 8.84
C SER A 99 24.51 6.31 7.81
N VAL A 100 24.40 5.90 6.56
CA VAL A 100 25.29 6.33 5.46
C VAL A 100 24.53 6.97 4.30
N PHE A 101 23.22 7.24 4.46
CA PHE A 101 22.34 7.76 3.40
C PHE A 101 22.46 7.00 2.07
N GLN A 102 22.51 5.67 2.16
CA GLN A 102 22.63 4.82 1.00
C GLN A 102 21.27 4.63 0.34
N PHE A 103 21.19 5.00 -0.93
CA PHE A 103 20.03 4.78 -1.80
C PHE A 103 20.27 3.58 -2.69
N LYS A 104 19.19 2.99 -3.18
CA LYS A 104 19.26 1.96 -4.21
C LYS A 104 19.77 2.56 -5.52
N THR A 105 20.71 1.89 -6.18
CA THR A 105 21.26 2.36 -7.45
C THR A 105 20.21 2.48 -8.55
N GLN A 106 19.14 1.70 -8.45
CA GLN A 106 17.99 1.73 -9.35
C GLN A 106 17.19 3.04 -9.27
N ASP A 107 17.29 3.75 -8.14
CA ASP A 107 16.60 5.02 -7.92
C ASP A 107 17.40 6.23 -8.44
N TRP A 108 18.66 6.03 -8.84
CA TRP A 108 19.45 7.12 -9.40
C TRP A 108 18.87 7.57 -10.73
N HIS A 109 18.62 8.88 -10.85
CA HIS A 109 17.98 9.48 -12.02
C HIS A 109 16.66 8.80 -12.43
N PHE A 110 15.95 8.24 -11.44
CA PHE A 110 14.62 7.68 -11.63
C PHE A 110 13.57 8.74 -11.25
N GLY A 111 12.97 9.37 -12.25
CA GLY A 111 11.99 10.43 -12.10
C GLY A 111 12.49 11.80 -12.57
N ASP A 112 11.53 12.66 -12.94
CA ASP A 112 11.81 14.06 -13.32
C ASP A 112 12.10 14.92 -12.09
N VAL A 113 11.48 14.55 -10.96
CA VAL A 113 11.70 15.15 -9.64
C VAL A 113 11.94 14.04 -8.64
N GLN A 114 13.08 14.09 -7.96
CA GLN A 114 13.41 13.18 -6.86
C GLN A 114 13.45 13.95 -5.55
N LEU A 115 12.70 13.47 -4.56
CA LEU A 115 12.60 14.12 -3.25
C LEU A 115 13.26 13.23 -2.20
N TYR A 116 14.07 13.84 -1.32
CA TYR A 116 14.85 13.13 -0.30
C TYR A 116 14.50 13.55 1.13
N ASP A 117 13.98 14.76 1.30
CA ASP A 117 13.65 15.41 2.57
C ASP A 117 12.14 15.32 2.88
N ILE A 118 11.59 14.10 2.85
CA ILE A 118 10.16 13.85 2.96
C ILE A 118 9.84 13.16 4.28
N GLY A 119 9.05 13.83 5.12
CA GLY A 119 8.40 13.24 6.28
C GLY A 119 7.00 12.68 5.96
N ILE A 120 6.29 12.25 7.00
CA ILE A 120 4.94 11.67 6.85
C ILE A 120 3.95 12.67 6.24
N PRO A 121 3.86 13.93 6.70
CA PRO A 121 2.91 14.90 6.13
C PRO A 121 3.17 15.17 4.64
N GLU A 122 4.43 15.27 4.24
CA GLU A 122 4.81 15.49 2.84
C GLU A 122 4.53 14.26 1.98
N PHE A 123 4.77 13.05 2.49
CA PHE A 123 4.43 11.80 1.82
C PHE A 123 2.92 11.72 1.52
N LEU A 124 2.09 12.02 2.51
CA LEU A 124 0.64 12.08 2.36
C LEU A 124 0.24 13.13 1.32
N SER A 125 0.84 14.32 1.39
CA SER A 125 0.60 15.41 0.45
C SER A 125 0.98 15.04 -0.99
N LEU A 126 2.07 14.28 -1.18
CA LEU A 126 2.47 13.81 -2.51
C LEU A 126 1.44 12.86 -3.11
N ILE A 127 0.85 11.98 -2.31
CA ILE A 127 -0.24 11.09 -2.75
C ILE A 127 -1.51 11.91 -3.01
N GLN A 128 -1.90 12.77 -2.06
CA GLN A 128 -3.12 13.59 -2.14
C GLN A 128 -3.19 14.44 -3.41
N HIS A 129 -2.07 14.96 -3.88
CA HIS A 129 -2.03 15.87 -5.04
C HIS A 129 -1.56 15.21 -6.34
N ALA A 130 -1.27 13.91 -6.34
CA ALA A 130 -0.96 13.17 -7.54
C ALA A 130 -2.19 12.99 -8.45
N GLU A 131 -1.99 12.94 -9.77
CA GLU A 131 -3.01 12.48 -10.71
C GLU A 131 -3.14 10.94 -10.66
N ILE A 132 -2.00 10.25 -10.60
CA ILE A 132 -1.90 8.81 -10.53
C ILE A 132 -0.80 8.44 -9.54
N VAL A 133 -1.01 7.40 -8.76
CA VAL A 133 0.01 6.79 -7.90
C VAL A 133 0.43 5.46 -8.49
N VAL A 134 1.74 5.26 -8.67
CA VAL A 134 2.30 3.98 -9.11
C VAL A 134 3.28 3.49 -8.05
N THR A 135 3.03 2.33 -7.45
CA THR A 135 3.80 1.89 -6.30
C THR A 135 3.74 0.37 -6.12
N ASP A 136 4.73 -0.19 -5.43
CA ASP A 136 4.71 -1.55 -4.89
C ASP A 136 4.55 -1.55 -3.36
N SER A 137 4.28 -0.39 -2.77
CA SER A 137 4.07 -0.22 -1.34
C SER A 137 2.60 -0.40 -0.97
N PHE A 138 2.34 -1.30 -0.01
CA PHE A 138 1.01 -1.49 0.55
C PHE A 138 0.41 -0.18 1.08
N HIS A 139 1.15 0.56 1.91
CA HIS A 139 0.62 1.79 2.51
C HIS A 139 0.43 2.93 1.48
N ALA A 140 1.27 3.01 0.45
CA ALA A 140 1.00 3.97 -0.62
C ALA A 140 -0.30 3.61 -1.37
N GLY A 141 -0.63 2.31 -1.52
CA GLY A 141 -1.93 1.84 -2.02
C GLY A 141 -3.08 2.21 -1.08
N VAL A 142 -2.91 2.02 0.24
CA VAL A 142 -3.91 2.42 1.24
C VAL A 142 -4.20 3.91 1.17
N PHE A 143 -3.17 4.76 1.16
CA PHE A 143 -3.36 6.21 1.08
C PHE A 143 -3.86 6.68 -0.29
N SER A 144 -3.58 5.94 -1.36
CA SER A 144 -4.22 6.21 -2.67
C SER A 144 -5.75 6.07 -2.59
N TYR A 145 -6.22 5.04 -1.87
CA TYR A 145 -7.65 4.92 -1.55
C TYR A 145 -8.13 6.09 -0.67
N VAL A 146 -7.45 6.36 0.45
CA VAL A 146 -7.85 7.42 1.39
C VAL A 146 -8.05 8.77 0.69
N PHE A 147 -7.19 9.10 -0.27
CA PHE A 147 -7.26 10.35 -1.02
C PHE A 147 -7.99 10.24 -2.37
N HIS A 148 -8.69 9.13 -2.62
CA HIS A 148 -9.45 8.88 -3.87
C HIS A 148 -8.61 9.12 -5.13
N LYS A 149 -7.43 8.49 -5.20
CA LYS A 149 -6.50 8.64 -6.33
C LYS A 149 -6.60 7.46 -7.29
N GLU A 150 -6.44 7.73 -8.56
CA GLU A 150 -6.11 6.68 -9.52
C GLU A 150 -4.75 6.07 -9.13
N PHE A 151 -4.64 4.74 -9.11
CA PHE A 151 -3.41 4.07 -8.72
C PHE A 151 -3.18 2.76 -9.47
N CYS A 152 -1.92 2.34 -9.53
CA CYS A 152 -1.50 0.99 -9.93
C CYS A 152 -0.56 0.43 -8.88
N LEU A 153 -0.81 -0.80 -8.44
CA LEU A 153 0.04 -1.54 -7.52
C LEU A 153 0.89 -2.52 -8.33
N LEU A 154 2.20 -2.41 -8.22
CA LEU A 154 3.12 -3.30 -8.92
C LEU A 154 3.45 -4.50 -8.04
N GLU A 155 3.29 -5.70 -8.59
CA GLU A 155 3.73 -6.92 -7.94
C GLU A 155 5.26 -6.94 -7.88
N ARG A 156 5.83 -7.19 -6.70
CA ARG A 156 7.27 -7.34 -6.56
C ARG A 156 7.71 -8.75 -6.99
N PRO A 157 8.80 -8.87 -7.77
CA PRO A 157 9.42 -10.17 -7.96
C PRO A 157 9.75 -10.81 -6.60
N PRO A 158 9.36 -12.06 -6.35
CA PRO A 158 9.64 -12.71 -5.07
C PRO A 158 11.15 -12.96 -4.92
N ASN A 159 11.67 -12.74 -3.70
CA ASN A 159 13.06 -13.04 -3.37
C ASN A 159 13.31 -14.55 -3.24
N ASN A 160 12.26 -15.30 -2.87
CA ASN A 160 12.25 -16.75 -2.76
C ASN A 160 10.82 -17.28 -2.94
N PRO A 161 10.62 -18.60 -3.18
CA PRO A 161 9.29 -19.18 -3.40
C PRO A 161 8.29 -19.01 -2.25
N GLU A 162 8.78 -18.76 -1.04
CA GLU A 162 7.95 -18.58 0.17
C GLU A 162 7.63 -17.11 0.44
N ASP A 163 8.06 -16.20 -0.43
CA ASP A 163 7.84 -14.76 -0.26
C ASP A 163 6.37 -14.40 -0.50
N LEU A 164 5.68 -14.07 0.57
CA LEU A 164 4.27 -13.69 0.58
C LEU A 164 4.06 -12.16 0.53
N MET A 165 5.09 -11.41 0.14
CA MET A 165 5.04 -9.92 0.16
C MET A 165 3.89 -9.34 -0.67
N ASN A 166 3.51 -10.00 -1.75
CA ASN A 166 2.44 -9.53 -2.64
C ASN A 166 1.02 -9.85 -2.13
N VAL A 167 0.86 -10.78 -1.19
CA VAL A 167 -0.46 -11.14 -0.63
C VAL A 167 -1.22 -9.90 -0.17
N ARG A 168 -0.53 -8.97 0.48
CA ARG A 168 -1.13 -7.73 1.01
C ARG A 168 -1.73 -6.82 -0.06
N ILE A 169 -1.11 -6.72 -1.23
CA ILE A 169 -1.64 -5.90 -2.31
C ILE A 169 -2.83 -6.57 -2.99
N TYR A 170 -2.84 -7.90 -3.06
CA TYR A 170 -3.99 -8.65 -3.58
C TYR A 170 -5.19 -8.60 -2.63
N ASP A 171 -4.97 -8.74 -1.32
CA ASP A 171 -6.02 -8.56 -0.31
C ASP A 171 -6.60 -7.14 -0.36
N LEU A 172 -5.74 -6.13 -0.57
CA LEU A 172 -6.15 -4.74 -0.65
C LEU A 172 -7.07 -4.47 -1.86
N VAL A 173 -6.67 -4.90 -3.06
CA VAL A 173 -7.51 -4.69 -4.25
C VAL A 173 -8.77 -5.55 -4.24
N LYS A 174 -8.74 -6.72 -3.58
CA LYS A 174 -9.94 -7.53 -3.32
C LYS A 174 -10.93 -6.76 -2.43
N LEU A 175 -10.45 -6.17 -1.32
CA LEU A 175 -11.27 -5.31 -0.46
C LEU A 175 -11.88 -4.14 -1.23
N TYR A 176 -11.09 -3.50 -2.10
CA TYR A 176 -11.55 -2.37 -2.89
C TYR A 176 -12.45 -2.76 -4.07
N GLY A 177 -12.47 -4.04 -4.45
CA GLY A 177 -13.18 -4.49 -5.67
C GLY A 177 -12.51 -4.00 -6.95
N THR A 178 -11.19 -3.81 -6.94
CA THR A 178 -10.39 -3.25 -8.05
C THR A 178 -9.22 -4.16 -8.44
N PRO A 179 -9.46 -5.45 -8.79
CA PRO A 179 -8.37 -6.42 -9.03
C PRO A 179 -7.50 -6.06 -10.23
N ASP A 180 -8.00 -5.29 -11.19
CA ASP A 180 -7.28 -4.81 -12.37
C ASP A 180 -6.19 -3.78 -12.02
N ARG A 181 -6.15 -3.27 -10.79
CA ARG A 181 -5.14 -2.32 -10.32
C ARG A 181 -3.81 -2.96 -9.94
N VAL A 182 -3.74 -4.27 -9.79
CA VAL A 182 -2.45 -4.97 -9.67
C VAL A 182 -1.88 -5.21 -11.06
N ILE A 183 -0.64 -4.81 -11.23
CA ILE A 183 0.18 -5.09 -12.41
C ILE A 183 1.14 -6.23 -12.02
N SER A 184 0.86 -7.42 -12.50
CA SER A 184 1.71 -8.58 -12.19
C SER A 184 3.07 -8.48 -12.89
N ILE A 185 4.03 -9.28 -12.43
CA ILE A 185 5.40 -9.31 -13.01
C ILE A 185 5.42 -9.68 -14.51
N ASN A 186 4.38 -10.37 -14.99
CA ASN A 186 4.22 -10.78 -16.38
C ASN A 186 3.43 -9.78 -17.23
N GLU A 187 2.94 -8.71 -16.64
CA GLU A 187 2.16 -7.68 -17.32
C GLU A 187 3.00 -6.43 -17.56
N ASN A 188 2.56 -5.61 -18.49
CA ASN A 188 3.20 -4.35 -18.80
C ASN A 188 2.28 -3.18 -18.43
N LEU A 189 2.75 -2.34 -17.51
CA LEU A 189 2.04 -1.15 -17.03
C LEU A 189 1.63 -0.20 -18.18
N VAL A 190 2.44 -0.10 -19.23
CA VAL A 190 2.19 0.84 -20.33
C VAL A 190 1.03 0.40 -21.22
N THR A 191 0.83 -0.90 -21.36
CA THR A 191 -0.20 -1.50 -22.23
C THR A 191 -1.42 -1.97 -21.48
N LYS A 192 -1.32 -2.17 -20.15
CA LYS A 192 -2.45 -2.59 -19.33
C LYS A 192 -3.57 -1.55 -19.35
N THR A 193 -4.76 -2.01 -19.65
CA THR A 193 -5.96 -1.20 -19.50
C THR A 193 -6.52 -1.40 -18.11
N VAL A 194 -6.77 -0.31 -17.42
CA VAL A 194 -7.44 -0.30 -16.12
C VAL A 194 -8.68 0.59 -16.18
N ASN A 195 -9.76 0.16 -15.55
CA ASN A 195 -10.99 0.94 -15.51
C ASN A 195 -10.86 2.08 -14.48
N PRO A 196 -11.56 3.22 -14.67
CA PRO A 196 -11.67 4.23 -13.62
C PRO A 196 -12.21 3.62 -12.33
N ILE A 197 -11.68 4.06 -11.18
CA ILE A 197 -12.13 3.55 -9.89
C ILE A 197 -13.48 4.19 -9.53
N ASP A 198 -14.48 3.34 -9.28
CA ASP A 198 -15.71 3.79 -8.64
C ASP A 198 -15.56 3.80 -7.12
N TYR A 199 -15.19 4.95 -6.60
CA TYR A 199 -14.97 5.12 -5.17
C TYR A 199 -16.23 4.98 -4.33
N SER A 200 -17.43 5.08 -4.88
CA SER A 200 -18.67 4.82 -4.15
C SER A 200 -18.79 3.35 -3.74
N ILE A 201 -18.33 2.43 -4.61
CA ILE A 201 -18.27 1.00 -4.32
C ILE A 201 -17.15 0.70 -3.33
N VAL A 202 -15.97 1.27 -3.55
CA VAL A 202 -14.81 1.08 -2.67
C VAL A 202 -15.11 1.54 -1.25
N ASP A 203 -15.66 2.75 -1.09
CA ASP A 203 -16.05 3.30 0.21
C ASP A 203 -17.05 2.39 0.94
N LYS A 204 -18.06 1.87 0.25
CA LYS A 204 -19.04 0.94 0.82
C LYS A 204 -18.37 -0.33 1.37
N ASN A 205 -17.44 -0.91 0.61
CA ASN A 205 -16.72 -2.11 1.01
C ASN A 205 -15.85 -1.84 2.25
N VAL A 206 -15.11 -0.74 2.24
CA VAL A 206 -14.23 -0.36 3.36
C VAL A 206 -15.05 -0.03 4.61
N LEU A 207 -16.14 0.74 4.49
CA LEU A 207 -17.01 1.08 5.64
C LEU A 207 -17.58 -0.17 6.33
N THR A 208 -17.94 -1.19 5.55
CA THR A 208 -18.42 -2.47 6.10
C THR A 208 -17.36 -3.12 6.98
N MET A 209 -16.12 -3.19 6.49
CA MET A 209 -15.00 -3.76 7.23
C MET A 209 -14.52 -2.87 8.38
N GLN A 210 -14.61 -1.54 8.26
CA GLN A 210 -14.31 -0.61 9.35
C GLN A 210 -15.21 -0.86 10.56
N LYS A 211 -16.52 -1.05 10.33
CA LYS A 211 -17.48 -1.31 11.39
C LYS A 211 -17.11 -2.57 12.16
N SER A 212 -16.92 -3.70 11.49
CA SER A 212 -16.55 -4.97 12.13
C SER A 212 -15.19 -4.90 12.83
N SER A 213 -14.23 -4.19 12.26
CA SER A 213 -12.89 -4.02 12.85
C SER A 213 -12.93 -3.17 14.13
N ARG A 214 -13.75 -2.10 14.15
CA ARG A 214 -13.95 -1.28 15.34
C ARG A 214 -14.74 -2.02 16.43
N GLU A 215 -15.73 -2.82 16.06
CA GLU A 215 -16.47 -3.68 17.00
C GLU A 215 -15.53 -4.70 17.66
N PHE A 216 -14.66 -5.34 16.86
CA PHE A 216 -13.64 -6.24 17.40
C PHE A 216 -12.72 -5.52 18.38
N LEU A 217 -12.14 -4.36 18.01
CA LEU A 217 -11.25 -3.61 18.87
C LEU A 217 -11.94 -3.17 20.16
N SER A 218 -13.16 -2.66 20.08
CA SER A 218 -13.94 -2.24 21.25
C SER A 218 -14.25 -3.40 22.19
N SER A 219 -14.52 -4.59 21.64
CA SER A 219 -14.75 -5.81 22.44
C SER A 219 -13.44 -6.28 23.10
N ALA A 220 -12.35 -6.28 22.37
CA ALA A 220 -11.04 -6.71 22.88
C ALA A 220 -10.50 -5.82 24.02
N LEU A 221 -10.83 -4.53 24.01
CA LEU A 221 -10.40 -3.57 25.05
C LEU A 221 -11.27 -3.60 26.33
N LYS A 222 -12.43 -4.27 26.29
CA LYS A 222 -13.33 -4.41 27.45
C LYS A 222 -13.05 -5.65 28.28
N ASN A 223 -12.28 -6.58 27.75
CA ASN A 223 -11.84 -7.83 28.38
C ASN A 223 -10.39 -7.74 28.85
#